data_1c42268c32615316fdbcf048a4ef378a
#
_entry.id   1c42268c32615316fdbcf048a4ef378a
#
_cell.length_a   1.000
_cell.length_b   1.000
_cell.length_c   1.000
_cell.angle_alpha   90.00
_cell.angle_beta   90.00
_cell.angle_gamma   90.00
#
_symmetry.space_group_name_H-M   'P 1'
#
loop_
_entity.id
_entity.type
_entity.pdbx_description
1 polymer ?
#
loop_
_entity_poly.entity_id
_entity_poly.type
_entity_poly.pdbx_seq_one_letter_code
_entity_poly.pdbx_strand_id
1 'polypeptide(L)' 'MSKYKTIDVWNRVFGTKKEAYDYTGRLMKKSACGNPNSTYHPTLDHIRPL' A
#
# COMPACT_ATOMS: atom_id res chain seq x y z
N MET A 1 -16.23 -9.30 -0.73
CA MET A 1 -15.32 -9.01 -1.86
C MET A 1 -14.95 -7.54 -1.85
N SER A 2 -13.69 -7.26 -1.96
CA SER A 2 -13.22 -5.87 -1.92
C SER A 2 -13.55 -5.17 -3.24
N LYS A 3 -14.07 -3.95 -3.14
CA LYS A 3 -14.33 -3.12 -4.32
C LYS A 3 -13.09 -2.35 -4.73
N TYR A 4 -12.08 -2.30 -3.89
CA TYR A 4 -10.92 -1.47 -4.10
C TYR A 4 -9.70 -2.35 -4.28
N LYS A 5 -8.89 -2.00 -5.28
CA LYS A 5 -7.59 -2.63 -5.43
C LYS A 5 -6.59 -1.87 -4.56
N THR A 6 -5.58 -2.58 -4.08
CA THR A 6 -4.55 -1.96 -3.26
C THR A 6 -3.91 -0.77 -3.96
N ILE A 7 -3.67 -0.89 -5.27
CA ILE A 7 -3.06 0.20 -6.02
C ILE A 7 -3.94 1.44 -6.06
N ASP A 8 -5.25 1.25 -6.13
CA ASP A 8 -6.16 2.38 -6.15
C ASP A 8 -6.12 3.14 -4.83
N VAL A 9 -6.09 2.41 -3.72
CA VAL A 9 -5.99 3.02 -2.40
C VAL A 9 -4.64 3.70 -2.24
N TRP A 10 -3.57 3.08 -2.72
CA TRP A 10 -2.24 3.69 -2.69
C TRP A 10 -2.24 5.04 -3.39
N ASN A 11 -2.81 5.09 -4.59
CA ASN A 11 -2.84 6.33 -5.36
C ASN A 11 -3.65 7.41 -4.66
N ARG A 12 -4.69 7.01 -3.94
CA ARG A 12 -5.54 7.97 -3.23
C ARG A 12 -4.83 8.53 -2.00
N VAL A 13 -4.10 7.70 -1.27
CA VAL A 13 -3.46 8.10 -0.02
C VAL A 13 -2.11 8.74 -0.28
N PHE A 14 -1.30 8.16 -1.14
CA PHE A 14 0.08 8.57 -1.37
C PHE A 14 0.30 9.26 -2.70
N GLY A 15 -0.68 9.21 -3.60
CA GLY A 15 -0.55 9.84 -4.91
C GLY A 15 0.50 9.14 -5.75
N THR A 16 1.47 9.92 -6.21
CA THR A 16 2.51 9.42 -7.11
C THR A 16 3.73 8.88 -6.39
N LYS A 17 3.70 8.84 -5.07
CA LYS A 17 4.84 8.31 -4.32
C LYS A 17 5.09 6.86 -4.67
N LYS A 18 6.36 6.51 -4.77
CA LYS A 18 6.77 5.14 -5.09
C LYS A 18 6.96 4.30 -3.84
N GLU A 19 7.20 4.94 -2.71
CA GLU A 19 7.46 4.27 -1.44
C GLU A 19 6.82 5.06 -0.31
N ALA A 20 6.43 4.37 0.74
CA ALA A 20 5.89 5.00 1.93
C ALA A 20 6.03 4.04 3.10
N TYR A 21 6.01 4.58 4.31
CA TYR A 21 6.01 3.76 5.51
C TYR A 21 4.60 3.63 6.04
N ASP A 22 4.27 2.43 6.53
CA ASP A 22 2.99 2.25 7.19
C ASP A 22 3.09 2.79 8.63
N TYR A 23 1.97 2.71 9.36
CA TYR A 23 1.93 3.27 10.71
C TYR A 23 2.82 2.50 11.69
N THR A 24 3.28 1.32 11.32
CA THR A 24 4.19 0.54 12.15
C THR A 24 5.66 0.81 11.82
N GLY A 25 5.91 1.66 10.81
CA GLY A 25 7.26 1.98 10.39
C GLY A 25 7.83 1.03 9.35
N ARG A 26 7.01 0.14 8.81
CA ARG A 26 7.45 -0.81 7.79
C ARG A 26 7.40 -0.15 6.42
N LEU A 27 8.46 -0.32 5.64
CA LEU A 27 8.51 0.23 4.29
C LEU A 27 7.60 -0.54 3.35
N MET A 28 6.80 0.21 2.60
CA MET A 28 5.96 -0.34 1.54
C MET A 28 6.37 0.28 0.21
N LYS A 29 6.22 -0.48 -0.88
CA LYS A 29 6.54 0.01 -2.22
C LYS A 29 5.33 -0.10 -3.12
N LYS A 30 5.11 0.94 -3.92
CA LYS A 30 3.99 0.96 -4.86
C LYS A 30 4.09 -0.19 -5.85
N SER A 31 5.29 -0.51 -6.31
CA SER A 31 5.48 -1.59 -7.26
C SER A 31 5.13 -2.96 -6.69
N ALA A 32 5.03 -3.07 -5.37
CA ALA A 32 4.66 -4.31 -4.71
C ALA A 32 3.14 -4.45 -4.54
N CYS A 33 2.37 -3.45 -4.92
CA CYS A 33 0.93 -3.55 -4.89
C CYS A 33 0.48 -4.70 -5.79
N GLY A 34 -0.34 -5.58 -5.24
CA GLY A 34 -0.78 -6.73 -6.02
C GLY A 34 0.20 -7.90 -6.05
N ASN A 35 1.32 -7.79 -5.33
CA ASN A 35 2.29 -8.86 -5.25
C ASN A 35 2.43 -9.32 -3.80
N PRO A 36 1.59 -10.26 -3.36
CA PRO A 36 1.56 -10.68 -1.96
C PRO A 36 2.83 -11.38 -1.50
N ASN A 37 3.67 -11.80 -2.41
CA ASN A 37 4.93 -12.46 -2.05
C ASN A 37 6.05 -11.47 -1.73
N SER A 38 5.83 -10.18 -1.99
CA SER A 38 6.85 -9.18 -1.74
C SER A 38 6.88 -8.79 -0.27
N THR A 39 8.08 -8.62 0.27
CA THR A 39 8.27 -8.11 1.62
C THR A 39 7.68 -6.70 1.78
N TYR A 40 7.65 -5.95 0.69
CA TYR A 40 7.17 -4.56 0.71
C TYR A 40 5.72 -4.45 0.28
N HIS A 41 5.01 -5.56 0.26
CA HIS A 41 3.61 -5.61 -0.14
C HIS A 41 2.75 -4.78 0.81
N PRO A 42 2.09 -3.73 0.31
CA PRO A 42 1.18 -2.94 1.15
C PRO A 42 -0.16 -3.65 1.28
N THR A 43 -0.76 -3.52 2.45
CA THR A 43 -2.12 -4.00 2.67
C THR A 43 -3.05 -2.81 2.84
N LEU A 44 -4.33 -3.03 2.58
CA LEU A 44 -5.30 -1.95 2.70
C LEU A 44 -5.32 -1.37 4.11
N ASP A 45 -5.17 -2.23 5.12
CA ASP A 45 -5.18 -1.78 6.51
C ASP A 45 -3.99 -0.88 6.81
N HIS A 46 -2.84 -1.17 6.21
CA HIS A 46 -1.62 -0.41 6.49
C HIS A 46 -1.55 0.87 5.68
N ILE A 47 -2.15 0.90 4.48
CA ILE A 47 -2.17 2.10 3.66
C ILE A 47 -3.09 3.14 4.26
N ARG A 48 -4.19 2.72 4.85
CA ARG A 48 -5.19 3.64 5.41
C ARG A 48 -4.90 3.92 6.87
N PRO A 49 -4.33 5.08 7.18
CA PRO A 49 -4.18 5.46 8.58
C PRO A 49 -5.57 5.72 9.16
N LEU A 50 -5.73 5.32 10.36
CA LEU A 50 -6.98 5.53 11.06
C LEU A 50 -7.08 6.93 11.63
#